data_9b7602e3c30a58c0f5ff2bef636ad45c
#
_entry.id   9b7602e3c30a58c0f5ff2bef636ad45c
#
_cell.length_a   1.000
_cell.length_b   1.000
_cell.length_c   1.000
_cell.angle_alpha   90.00
_cell.angle_beta   90.00
_cell.angle_gamma   90.00
#
_symmetry.space_group_name_H-M   'P 1'
#
loop_
_entity.id
_entity.type
_entity.pdbx_description
1 polymer ?
#
loop_
_entity_poly.entity_id
_entity_poly.type
_entity_poly.pdbx_seq_one_letter_code
_entity_poly.pdbx_strand_id
1 'polypeptide(L)'
;RPNAKLSNPEVMLGMVPGWMGIERVLNQVGPVVGRQMLMLGKRLTAQEALAANLIDEVVEKEQIESWMANQLAHLEKCGPVALAHIKQLILALENKHADYPHQLLAGLMSATQDCQQATRAFAEKSSVSFHNQ
;
A
#
# COMPACT_ATOMS: atom_id res chain seq x y z
N ARG A 1 -14.84 -6.69 3.53
CA ARG A 1 -16.23 -7.20 3.40
C ARG A 1 -17.20 -6.03 3.36
N PRO A 2 -18.33 -6.13 2.63
CA PRO A 2 -19.28 -5.01 2.47
C PRO A 2 -19.88 -4.50 3.76
N ASN A 3 -20.06 -5.38 4.76
CA ASN A 3 -20.63 -5.03 6.06
C ASN A 3 -19.59 -4.59 7.11
N ALA A 4 -18.32 -4.47 6.72
CA ALA A 4 -17.28 -3.99 7.63
C ALA A 4 -17.50 -2.52 7.99
N LYS A 5 -17.10 -2.18 9.22
CA LYS A 5 -17.08 -0.79 9.71
C LYS A 5 -15.70 -0.48 10.25
N LEU A 6 -15.18 0.70 9.90
CA LEU A 6 -13.86 1.16 10.28
C LEU A 6 -13.99 2.43 11.12
N SER A 7 -13.25 2.53 12.22
CA SER A 7 -13.26 3.72 13.08
C SER A 7 -12.01 3.80 13.95
N ASN A 8 -11.77 4.98 14.49
CA ASN A 8 -10.84 5.25 15.58
C ASN A 8 -11.67 5.68 16.80
N PRO A 9 -12.08 4.74 17.65
CA PRO A 9 -13.01 5.02 18.75
C PRO A 9 -12.33 5.59 20.01
N GLU A 10 -11.02 5.79 20.00
CA GLU A 10 -10.21 6.16 21.17
C GLU A 10 -10.74 7.42 21.87
N VAL A 11 -11.17 8.42 21.11
CA VAL A 11 -11.77 9.66 21.67
C VAL A 11 -13.02 9.39 22.50
N MET A 12 -13.81 8.39 22.14
CA MET A 12 -15.00 7.98 22.91
C MET A 12 -14.65 7.33 24.25
N LEU A 13 -13.41 6.91 24.40
CA LEU A 13 -12.85 6.29 25.62
C LEU A 13 -11.96 7.27 26.40
N GLY A 14 -11.92 8.55 26.01
CA GLY A 14 -11.04 9.56 26.62
C GLY A 14 -9.55 9.35 26.30
N MET A 15 -9.24 8.62 25.22
CA MET A 15 -7.87 8.28 24.82
C MET A 15 -7.50 8.95 23.49
N VAL A 16 -6.21 8.98 23.23
CA VAL A 16 -5.63 9.42 21.96
C VAL A 16 -5.13 8.18 21.20
N PRO A 17 -5.36 8.08 19.87
CA PRO A 17 -4.80 6.99 19.07
C PRO A 17 -3.27 6.92 19.20
N GLY A 18 -2.78 5.77 19.66
CA GLY A 18 -1.35 5.48 19.72
C GLY A 18 -0.78 5.01 18.37
N TRP A 19 0.49 4.58 18.39
CA TRP A 19 1.15 3.93 17.25
C TRP A 19 1.14 4.74 15.95
N MET A 20 1.26 6.07 16.05
CA MET A 20 1.13 7.03 14.94
C MET A 20 -0.26 6.96 14.25
N GLY A 21 -1.30 6.59 14.99
CA GLY A 21 -2.65 6.42 14.44
C GLY A 21 -3.22 7.72 13.84
N ILE A 22 -2.92 8.87 14.44
CA ILE A 22 -3.35 10.19 13.94
C ILE A 22 -2.71 10.48 12.58
N GLU A 23 -1.38 10.37 12.49
CA GLU A 23 -0.62 10.63 11.28
C GLU A 23 -1.03 9.69 10.14
N ARG A 24 -1.18 8.40 10.44
CA ARG A 24 -1.58 7.40 9.45
C ARG A 24 -2.96 7.69 8.88
N VAL A 25 -3.94 7.97 9.74
CA VAL A 25 -5.30 8.30 9.29
C VAL A 25 -5.29 9.57 8.46
N LEU A 26 -4.64 10.66 8.94
CA LEU A 26 -4.60 11.93 8.20
C LEU A 26 -3.89 11.81 6.85
N ASN A 27 -2.81 11.04 6.78
CA ASN A 27 -2.09 10.82 5.53
C ASN A 27 -2.94 10.00 4.53
N GLN A 28 -3.72 9.04 5.02
CA GLN A 28 -4.51 8.16 4.18
C GLN A 28 -5.78 8.84 3.65
N VAL A 29 -6.60 9.44 4.52
CA VAL A 29 -7.93 9.97 4.17
C VAL A 29 -7.99 11.49 4.09
N GLY A 30 -6.88 12.15 4.35
CA GLY A 30 -6.81 13.61 4.42
C GLY A 30 -7.49 14.22 5.65
N PRO A 31 -7.37 15.55 5.81
CA PRO A 31 -7.74 16.22 7.06
C PRO A 31 -9.26 16.28 7.30
N VAL A 32 -10.09 16.25 6.27
CA VAL A 32 -11.55 16.36 6.43
C VAL A 32 -12.14 15.10 7.04
N VAL A 33 -11.93 13.97 6.40
CA VAL A 33 -12.40 12.67 6.88
C VAL A 33 -11.64 12.25 8.13
N GLY A 34 -10.33 12.51 8.18
CA GLY A 34 -9.49 12.21 9.33
C GLY A 34 -9.99 12.88 10.62
N ARG A 35 -10.35 14.17 10.59
CA ARG A 35 -10.93 14.83 11.76
C ARG A 35 -12.26 14.24 12.19
N GLN A 36 -13.12 13.83 11.25
CA GLN A 36 -14.38 13.17 11.59
C GLN A 36 -14.15 11.82 12.30
N MET A 37 -13.18 11.02 11.82
CA MET A 37 -12.83 9.74 12.43
C MET A 37 -12.19 9.94 13.81
N LEU A 38 -11.19 10.82 13.90
CA LEU A 38 -10.34 10.96 15.10
C LEU A 38 -11.00 11.79 16.21
N MET A 39 -11.71 12.88 15.87
CA MET A 39 -12.28 13.79 16.87
C MET A 39 -13.73 13.48 17.21
N LEU A 40 -14.48 12.89 16.29
CA LEU A 40 -15.89 12.55 16.48
C LEU A 40 -16.12 11.04 16.65
N GLY A 41 -15.08 10.23 16.51
CA GLY A 41 -15.19 8.75 16.54
C GLY A 41 -16.10 8.19 15.43
N LYS A 42 -16.22 8.92 14.30
CA LYS A 42 -17.09 8.54 13.19
C LYS A 42 -16.69 7.14 12.69
N ARG A 43 -17.70 6.28 12.55
CA ARG A 43 -17.56 4.98 11.91
C ARG A 43 -17.88 5.11 10.42
N LEU A 44 -16.97 4.66 9.58
CA LEU A 44 -17.17 4.54 8.14
C LEU A 44 -17.69 3.14 7.81
N THR A 45 -18.66 3.05 6.93
CA THR A 45 -19.00 1.80 6.23
C THR A 45 -17.88 1.42 5.28
N ALA A 46 -17.87 0.17 4.79
CA ALA A 46 -16.88 -0.27 3.81
C ALA A 46 -16.87 0.62 2.54
N GLN A 47 -18.05 1.03 2.08
CA GLN A 47 -18.17 1.89 0.90
C GLN A 47 -17.67 3.33 1.16
N GLU A 48 -17.98 3.90 2.33
CA GLU A 48 -17.44 5.21 2.72
C GLU A 48 -15.91 5.17 2.89
N ALA A 49 -15.38 4.08 3.45
CA ALA A 49 -13.95 3.86 3.60
C ALA A 49 -13.23 3.73 2.25
N LEU A 50 -13.84 3.04 1.29
CA LEU A 50 -13.35 2.94 -0.09
C LEU A 50 -13.36 4.31 -0.77
N ALA A 51 -14.48 5.04 -0.68
CA ALA A 51 -14.61 6.39 -1.24
C ALA A 51 -13.63 7.41 -0.61
N ALA A 52 -13.24 7.19 0.65
CA ALA A 52 -12.25 7.99 1.35
C ALA A 52 -10.80 7.52 1.13
N ASN A 53 -10.55 6.54 0.29
CA ASN A 53 -9.25 5.91 0.07
C ASN A 53 -8.61 5.31 1.35
N LEU A 54 -9.42 4.97 2.35
CA LEU A 54 -8.93 4.31 3.57
C LEU A 54 -8.64 2.82 3.34
N ILE A 55 -9.31 2.23 2.39
CA ILE A 55 -9.12 0.85 1.93
C ILE A 55 -9.09 0.80 0.41
N ASP A 56 -8.42 -0.22 -0.13
CA ASP A 56 -8.22 -0.36 -1.57
C ASP A 56 -9.43 -0.99 -2.25
N GLU A 57 -10.12 -1.92 -1.59
CA GLU A 57 -11.20 -2.69 -2.20
C GLU A 57 -12.19 -3.27 -1.17
N VAL A 58 -13.41 -3.51 -1.63
CA VAL A 58 -14.45 -4.20 -0.87
C VAL A 58 -14.77 -5.52 -1.56
N VAL A 59 -14.46 -6.62 -0.88
CA VAL A 59 -14.57 -7.98 -1.42
C VAL A 59 -15.60 -8.78 -0.61
N GLU A 60 -16.48 -9.51 -1.29
CA GLU A 60 -17.39 -10.45 -0.65
C GLU A 60 -16.63 -11.58 0.05
N LYS A 61 -17.20 -12.11 1.14
CA LYS A 61 -16.53 -13.13 1.96
C LYS A 61 -16.11 -14.35 1.13
N GLU A 62 -16.97 -14.78 0.26
CA GLU A 62 -16.80 -15.97 -0.59
C GLU A 62 -15.75 -15.76 -1.69
N GLN A 63 -15.42 -14.50 -2.00
CA GLN A 63 -14.47 -14.13 -3.05
C GLN A 63 -13.06 -13.81 -2.50
N ILE A 64 -12.87 -13.78 -1.18
CA ILE A 64 -11.58 -13.36 -0.58
C ILE A 64 -10.42 -14.24 -1.08
N GLU A 65 -10.60 -15.55 -1.10
CA GLU A 65 -9.53 -16.48 -1.50
C GLU A 65 -9.16 -16.30 -2.99
N SER A 66 -10.16 -16.21 -3.86
CA SER A 66 -9.92 -15.99 -5.29
C SER A 66 -9.31 -14.61 -5.56
N TRP A 67 -9.75 -13.58 -4.84
CA TRP A 67 -9.18 -12.25 -4.93
C TRP A 67 -7.70 -12.26 -4.48
N MET A 68 -7.39 -12.87 -3.33
CA MET A 68 -6.01 -13.00 -2.86
C MET A 68 -5.12 -13.76 -3.85
N ALA A 69 -5.60 -14.88 -4.41
CA ALA A 69 -4.88 -15.64 -5.41
C ALA A 69 -4.55 -14.80 -6.64
N ASN A 70 -5.49 -13.97 -7.10
CA ASN A 70 -5.29 -13.06 -8.22
C ASN A 70 -4.22 -11.99 -7.89
N GLN A 71 -4.25 -11.38 -6.69
CA GLN A 71 -3.24 -10.41 -6.27
C GLN A 71 -1.84 -11.04 -6.19
N LEU A 72 -1.74 -12.23 -5.62
CA LEU A 72 -0.47 -12.96 -5.56
C LEU A 72 0.08 -13.28 -6.95
N ALA A 73 -0.76 -13.76 -7.87
CA ALA A 73 -0.38 -14.02 -9.25
C ALA A 73 0.10 -12.76 -10.01
N HIS A 74 -0.36 -11.57 -9.63
CA HIS A 74 0.20 -10.31 -10.13
C HIS A 74 1.57 -10.00 -9.52
N LEU A 75 1.73 -10.19 -8.21
CA LEU A 75 3.00 -9.97 -7.52
C LEU A 75 4.11 -10.91 -8.00
N GLU A 76 3.78 -12.16 -8.32
CA GLU A 76 4.73 -13.15 -8.87
C GLU A 76 5.34 -12.72 -10.21
N LYS A 77 4.67 -11.82 -10.96
CA LYS A 77 5.17 -11.25 -12.20
C LYS A 77 6.06 -10.01 -12.01
N CYS A 78 6.23 -9.57 -10.77
CA CYS A 78 7.02 -8.38 -10.44
C CYS A 78 8.41 -8.79 -9.95
N GLY A 79 9.42 -8.00 -10.28
CA GLY A 79 10.78 -8.22 -9.79
C GLY A 79 10.85 -8.05 -8.26
N PRO A 80 11.19 -9.09 -7.48
CA PRO A 80 11.07 -9.06 -6.02
C PRO A 80 12.04 -8.06 -5.37
N VAL A 81 13.22 -7.87 -5.93
CA VAL A 81 14.19 -6.84 -5.45
C VAL A 81 13.63 -5.44 -5.67
N ALA A 82 13.03 -5.18 -6.85
CA ALA A 82 12.39 -3.91 -7.14
C ALA A 82 11.21 -3.63 -6.21
N LEU A 83 10.35 -4.64 -5.97
CA LEU A 83 9.24 -4.53 -5.02
C LEU A 83 9.70 -4.18 -3.60
N ALA A 84 10.77 -4.84 -3.11
CA ALA A 84 11.34 -4.57 -1.79
C ALA A 84 11.79 -3.11 -1.67
N HIS A 85 12.49 -2.60 -2.67
CA HIS A 85 12.97 -1.22 -2.66
C HIS A 85 11.86 -0.19 -2.85
N ILE A 86 10.87 -0.45 -3.72
CA ILE A 86 9.69 0.42 -3.86
C ILE A 86 8.96 0.53 -2.52
N LYS A 87 8.77 -0.58 -1.82
CA LYS A 87 8.14 -0.57 -0.49
C LYS A 87 8.92 0.27 0.52
N GLN A 88 10.25 0.15 0.54
CA GLN A 88 11.11 0.97 1.41
C GLN A 88 11.01 2.46 1.07
N LEU A 89 10.98 2.80 -0.22
CA LEU A 89 10.82 4.18 -0.69
C LEU A 89 9.48 4.78 -0.27
N ILE A 90 8.40 4.04 -0.46
CA ILE A 90 7.05 4.47 -0.04
C ILE A 90 7.06 4.76 1.47
N LEU A 91 7.55 3.83 2.29
CA LEU A 91 7.62 4.00 3.74
C LEU A 91 8.49 5.19 4.16
N ALA A 92 9.60 5.44 3.48
CA ALA A 92 10.46 6.60 3.74
C ALA A 92 9.74 7.92 3.44
N LEU A 93 9.01 8.00 2.33
CA LEU A 93 8.22 9.16 1.93
C LEU A 93 7.05 9.42 2.89
N GLU A 94 6.31 8.38 3.27
CA GLU A 94 5.20 8.48 4.23
C GLU A 94 5.68 8.98 5.60
N ASN A 95 6.87 8.55 6.05
CA ASN A 95 7.46 8.96 7.31
C ASN A 95 8.28 10.27 7.21
N LYS A 96 8.23 10.96 6.06
CA LYS A 96 8.97 12.22 5.80
C LYS A 96 10.50 12.10 5.99
N HIS A 97 11.05 10.92 5.84
CA HIS A 97 12.49 10.71 5.78
C HIS A 97 12.99 11.03 4.36
N ALA A 98 13.26 12.33 4.10
CA ALA A 98 13.58 12.85 2.78
C ALA A 98 14.94 12.40 2.21
N ASP A 99 15.80 11.80 3.03
CA ASP A 99 17.19 11.50 2.66
C ASP A 99 17.39 10.13 2.00
N TYR A 100 16.32 9.51 1.50
CA TYR A 100 16.45 8.23 0.83
C TYR A 100 17.01 8.44 -0.59
N PRO A 101 18.11 7.78 -0.98
CA PRO A 101 18.82 8.06 -2.23
C PRO A 101 18.10 7.45 -3.44
N HIS A 102 16.96 8.00 -3.83
CA HIS A 102 16.11 7.50 -4.92
C HIS A 102 16.87 7.27 -6.24
N GLN A 103 17.71 8.25 -6.64
CA GLN A 103 18.45 8.16 -7.89
C GLN A 103 19.53 7.08 -7.85
N LEU A 104 20.19 6.91 -6.71
CA LEU A 104 21.18 5.86 -6.52
C LEU A 104 20.53 4.48 -6.59
N LEU A 105 19.38 4.29 -5.95
CA LEU A 105 18.65 3.02 -5.99
C LEU A 105 18.11 2.71 -7.40
N ALA A 106 17.59 3.70 -8.11
CA ALA A 106 17.14 3.50 -9.48
C ALA A 106 18.31 3.08 -10.38
N GLY A 107 19.50 3.69 -10.20
CA GLY A 107 20.71 3.29 -10.89
C GLY A 107 21.17 1.87 -10.55
N LEU A 108 21.18 1.50 -9.26
CA LEU A 108 21.53 0.16 -8.82
C LEU A 108 20.55 -0.90 -9.35
N MET A 109 19.25 -0.61 -9.34
CA MET A 109 18.23 -1.53 -9.87
C MET A 109 18.38 -1.75 -11.37
N SER A 110 18.72 -0.72 -12.15
CA SER A 110 18.95 -0.88 -13.58
C SER A 110 20.16 -1.76 -13.92
N ALA A 111 21.11 -1.91 -13.00
CA ALA A 111 22.28 -2.75 -13.14
C ALA A 111 22.03 -4.24 -12.79
N THR A 112 20.87 -4.56 -12.19
CA THR A 112 20.56 -5.96 -11.85
C THR A 112 20.29 -6.81 -13.09
N GLN A 113 20.62 -8.10 -13.02
CA GLN A 113 20.33 -9.04 -14.11
C GLN A 113 18.83 -9.16 -14.37
N ASP A 114 18.03 -9.18 -13.31
CA ASP A 114 16.57 -9.22 -13.39
C ASP A 114 16.01 -8.02 -14.18
N CYS A 115 16.52 -6.80 -13.94
CA CYS A 115 16.10 -5.62 -14.69
C CYS A 115 16.50 -5.69 -16.16
N GLN A 116 17.70 -6.14 -16.46
CA GLN A 116 18.17 -6.29 -17.84
C GLN A 116 17.36 -7.35 -18.59
N GLN A 117 17.07 -8.49 -17.96
CA GLN A 117 16.24 -9.56 -18.56
C GLN A 117 14.81 -9.06 -18.77
N ALA A 118 14.21 -8.38 -17.78
CA ALA A 118 12.86 -7.83 -17.90
C ALA A 118 12.77 -6.79 -19.04
N THR A 119 13.77 -5.93 -19.17
CA THR A 119 13.83 -4.93 -20.26
C THR A 119 13.88 -5.59 -21.63
N ARG A 120 14.66 -6.65 -21.79
CA ARG A 120 14.72 -7.44 -23.05
C ARG A 120 13.39 -8.13 -23.33
N ALA A 121 12.86 -8.85 -22.34
CA ALA A 121 11.59 -9.56 -22.45
C ALA A 121 10.44 -8.59 -22.82
N PHE A 122 10.44 -7.38 -22.25
CA PHE A 122 9.47 -6.34 -22.60
C PHE A 122 9.58 -5.92 -24.07
N ALA A 123 10.79 -5.69 -24.57
CA ALA A 123 11.02 -5.33 -25.97
C ALA A 123 10.62 -6.47 -26.94
N GLU A 124 10.84 -7.72 -26.54
CA GLU A 124 10.55 -8.93 -27.30
C GLU A 124 9.11 -9.44 -27.11
N LYS A 125 8.30 -8.79 -26.24
CA LYS A 125 6.94 -9.20 -25.85
C LYS A 125 6.89 -10.65 -25.32
N SER A 126 7.94 -11.06 -24.63
CA SER A 126 8.08 -12.37 -24.01
C SER A 126 7.88 -12.32 -22.49
N SER A 127 7.72 -13.48 -21.87
CA SER A 127 7.66 -13.59 -20.39
C SER A 127 9.06 -13.56 -19.77
N VAL A 128 9.16 -13.08 -18.54
CA VAL A 128 10.40 -13.10 -17.76
C VAL A 128 10.19 -13.88 -16.46
N SER A 129 11.26 -14.52 -15.98
CA SER A 129 11.34 -15.12 -14.66
C SER A 129 12.42 -14.40 -13.86
N PHE A 130 12.11 -13.98 -12.64
CA PHE A 130 13.03 -13.26 -11.77
C PHE A 130 13.77 -14.18 -10.82
N HIS A 131 15.06 -13.94 -10.61
CA HIS A 131 15.96 -14.79 -9.83
C HIS A 131 16.64 -14.05 -8.67
N ASN A 132 16.26 -12.82 -8.37
CA ASN A 132 16.84 -11.96 -7.31
C ASN A 132 18.34 -11.65 -7.52
N GLN A 133 18.77 -11.42 -8.75
CA GLN A 133 20.17 -11.18 -9.12
C GLN A 133 20.38 -9.83 -9.77
#